data_7f09d32eeb181e95f3eb35cb4a70d8d8
#
_entry.id   7f09d32eeb181e95f3eb35cb4a70d8d8
#
_cell.length_a   1.000
_cell.length_b   1.000
_cell.length_c   1.000
_cell.angle_alpha   90.00
_cell.angle_beta   90.00
_cell.angle_gamma   90.00
#
_symmetry.space_group_name_H-M   'P 1'
#
loop_
_entity.id
_entity.type
_entity.pdbx_description
1 polymer ?
#
loop_
_entity_poly.entity_id
_entity_poly.type
_entity_poly.pdbx_seq_one_letter_code
_entity_poly.pdbx_strand_id
1 'polypeptide(L)'
;MVVARASLLRHTLCTLTLAWFCARPAGAQSLTTVAITDPAYGIKAFNISIPAGWKFDGTVIPGPECSRVPMPVFRAYSPDGLSEMRLLPGFNWTFHPGFKGFRPVSGCLPYTGPMSAADFLKHYVEMVAGNNGLHVVGPMAVGAAYQQRVAGVAQNMNHIAPNIRGSAEAAALRVETVNGTFIIEQRLRAYVECRVASSGPDTNGGGCSAHVDVERAPKGKLDALCELVDAHDLVKTPHEDAWLQRVQQTMAQRAREDQAQLTRQEQASQAILKKQFDDFMATSQRNHEAFMAQQESSFRSSMNNANAAMNARTTAASDWVDYALDQQTVVGQGGVAKVSNSYTHTWSSTVGNQTQWFQTNDPNANPNGALSGNWTEDTKVHGNGQPY
;
A
#
# COMPACT_ATOMS: atom_id res chain seq x y z
N MET A 1 71.98 60.79 2.96
CA MET A 1 73.29 60.18 2.84
C MET A 1 73.20 58.69 3.05
N VAL A 2 73.74 57.94 2.13
CA VAL A 2 74.07 56.53 2.03
C VAL A 2 72.92 55.65 1.43
N VAL A 3 72.96 55.52 0.18
CA VAL A 3 73.55 54.63 -0.82
C VAL A 3 73.03 53.17 -0.73
N ALA A 4 72.38 52.82 -1.84
CA ALA A 4 71.88 51.52 -2.25
C ALA A 4 72.89 50.37 -2.28
N ARG A 5 72.35 49.17 -2.21
CA ARG A 5 72.89 48.04 -3.00
C ARG A 5 71.79 47.05 -3.35
N ALA A 6 71.59 46.89 -4.62
CA ALA A 6 70.80 45.87 -5.25
C ALA A 6 71.45 44.47 -5.11
N SER A 7 70.67 43.46 -4.83
CA SER A 7 71.10 42.08 -5.01
C SER A 7 70.06 41.32 -5.78
N LEU A 8 70.33 40.94 -7.04
CA LEU A 8 69.60 40.06 -7.89
C LEU A 8 69.62 38.63 -7.26
N LEU A 9 68.44 38.14 -6.93
CA LEU A 9 68.22 36.68 -6.75
C LEU A 9 67.31 36.19 -7.80
N ARG A 10 67.78 35.37 -8.71
CA ARG A 10 67.05 34.58 -9.67
C ARG A 10 66.17 33.59 -8.91
N HIS A 11 64.88 33.73 -8.98
CA HIS A 11 63.95 32.72 -8.50
C HIS A 11 63.44 31.96 -9.68
N THR A 12 63.83 30.69 -9.69
CA THR A 12 63.32 29.63 -10.56
C THR A 12 61.84 29.47 -10.35
N LEU A 13 61.07 29.78 -11.39
CA LEU A 13 59.58 29.50 -11.44
C LEU A 13 59.38 28.00 -11.49
N CYS A 14 59.06 27.40 -10.36
CA CYS A 14 58.51 26.06 -10.29
C CYS A 14 57.02 26.17 -10.54
N THR A 15 56.57 25.92 -11.77
CA THR A 15 55.15 25.84 -12.15
C THR A 15 54.56 24.58 -11.53
N LEU A 16 53.99 24.70 -10.33
CA LEU A 16 53.09 23.74 -9.76
C LEU A 16 51.74 23.84 -10.52
N THR A 17 51.55 22.99 -11.51
CA THR A 17 50.25 22.71 -12.08
C THR A 17 49.41 21.98 -11.02
N LEU A 18 48.67 22.75 -10.19
CA LEU A 18 47.57 22.23 -9.41
C LEU A 18 46.51 21.72 -10.41
N ALA A 19 46.51 20.39 -10.64
CA ALA A 19 45.39 19.70 -11.22
C ALA A 19 44.21 19.87 -10.24
N TRP A 20 43.39 20.90 -10.46
CA TRP A 20 42.08 21.00 -9.87
C TRP A 20 41.28 19.81 -10.40
N PHE A 21 41.34 18.70 -9.67
CA PHE A 21 40.24 17.74 -9.73
C PHE A 21 38.98 18.49 -9.32
N CYS A 22 38.29 19.05 -10.30
CA CYS A 22 36.89 19.39 -10.14
C CYS A 22 36.18 18.09 -9.73
N ALA A 23 36.09 17.85 -8.43
CA ALA A 23 35.06 16.97 -7.91
C ALA A 23 33.74 17.56 -8.44
N ARG A 24 33.25 17.00 -9.52
CA ARG A 24 31.89 17.29 -9.98
C ARG A 24 31.01 17.06 -8.76
N PRO A 25 30.27 18.05 -8.27
CA PRO A 25 29.27 17.79 -7.26
C PRO A 25 28.46 16.64 -7.82
N ALA A 26 28.26 15.60 -7.03
CA ALA A 26 27.40 14.47 -7.38
C ALA A 26 26.13 15.09 -7.92
N GLY A 27 25.93 15.01 -9.25
CA GLY A 27 24.97 15.83 -9.97
C GLY A 27 23.62 15.65 -9.29
N ALA A 28 23.04 16.74 -8.83
CA ALA A 28 21.71 16.72 -8.24
C ALA A 28 20.82 15.96 -9.24
N GLN A 29 20.38 14.77 -8.86
CA GLN A 29 19.58 13.91 -9.75
C GLN A 29 18.34 14.71 -10.09
N SER A 30 18.14 15.02 -11.36
CA SER A 30 16.99 15.80 -11.82
C SER A 30 15.72 15.00 -11.53
N LEU A 31 14.68 15.70 -11.09
CA LEU A 31 13.38 15.09 -10.81
C LEU A 31 12.39 15.44 -11.92
N THR A 32 11.49 14.52 -12.20
CA THR A 32 10.34 14.70 -13.08
C THR A 32 9.07 14.54 -12.27
N THR A 33 8.11 15.43 -12.43
CA THR A 33 6.81 15.32 -11.77
C THR A 33 5.86 14.50 -12.63
N VAL A 34 5.27 13.47 -12.06
CA VAL A 34 4.23 12.63 -12.65
C VAL A 34 2.95 12.74 -11.84
N ALA A 35 1.80 12.55 -12.49
CA ALA A 35 0.50 12.66 -11.85
C ALA A 35 -0.15 11.28 -11.73
N ILE A 36 -0.74 10.99 -10.57
CA ILE A 36 -1.68 9.90 -10.38
C ILE A 36 -3.08 10.45 -10.64
N THR A 37 -3.79 9.86 -11.59
CA THR A 37 -5.18 10.19 -11.88
C THR A 37 -6.10 9.18 -11.22
N ASP A 38 -7.15 9.68 -10.55
CA ASP A 38 -8.20 8.82 -10.02
C ASP A 38 -9.12 8.41 -11.17
N PRO A 39 -9.18 7.11 -11.52
CA PRO A 39 -10.00 6.65 -12.63
C PRO A 39 -11.50 6.77 -12.36
N ALA A 40 -11.92 6.82 -11.09
CA ALA A 40 -13.33 6.95 -10.73
C ALA A 40 -13.87 8.36 -10.98
N TYR A 41 -13.00 9.37 -10.85
CA TYR A 41 -13.39 10.77 -11.02
C TYR A 41 -12.79 11.41 -12.28
N GLY A 42 -11.82 10.77 -12.92
CA GLY A 42 -11.09 11.34 -14.07
C GLY A 42 -10.24 12.55 -13.72
N ILE A 43 -9.89 12.78 -12.45
CA ILE A 43 -9.13 13.92 -11.96
C ILE A 43 -7.77 13.51 -11.40
N LYS A 44 -6.82 14.43 -11.47
CA LYS A 44 -5.51 14.24 -10.85
C LYS A 44 -5.68 14.24 -9.33
N ALA A 45 -5.28 13.14 -8.68
CA ALA A 45 -5.34 13.00 -7.24
C ALA A 45 -4.03 13.48 -6.59
N PHE A 46 -2.88 13.08 -7.14
CA PHE A 46 -1.56 13.36 -6.59
C PHE A 46 -0.56 13.71 -7.67
N ASN A 47 0.43 14.51 -7.31
CA ASN A 47 1.66 14.67 -8.07
C ASN A 47 2.81 14.04 -7.28
N ILE A 48 3.64 13.27 -7.97
CA ILE A 48 4.81 12.63 -7.39
C ILE A 48 6.03 13.08 -8.17
N SER A 49 7.08 13.45 -7.44
CA SER A 49 8.38 13.72 -8.05
C SER A 49 9.18 12.41 -8.05
N ILE A 50 9.62 11.99 -9.22
CA ILE A 50 10.44 10.80 -9.40
C ILE A 50 11.77 11.17 -10.06
N PRO A 51 12.84 10.40 -9.91
CA PRO A 51 14.08 10.62 -10.63
C PRO A 51 13.86 10.65 -12.14
N ALA A 52 14.47 11.60 -12.84
CA ALA A 52 14.33 11.71 -14.29
C ALA A 52 14.79 10.43 -14.98
N GLY A 53 14.02 10.00 -15.96
CA GLY A 53 14.28 8.77 -16.70
C GLY A 53 13.76 7.49 -16.04
N TRP A 54 13.22 7.58 -14.80
CA TRP A 54 12.56 6.43 -14.19
C TRP A 54 11.20 6.17 -14.88
N LYS A 55 10.80 4.90 -14.88
CA LYS A 55 9.47 4.48 -15.28
C LYS A 55 8.51 4.66 -14.12
N PHE A 56 7.24 4.82 -14.43
CA PHE A 56 6.20 5.09 -13.43
C PHE A 56 4.90 4.40 -13.79
N ASP A 57 4.33 3.73 -12.81
CA ASP A 57 2.98 3.18 -12.83
C ASP A 57 2.26 3.63 -11.55
N GLY A 58 1.05 4.15 -11.68
CA GLY A 58 0.31 4.62 -10.52
C GLY A 58 -1.17 4.82 -10.81
N THR A 59 -1.99 4.56 -9.81
CA THR A 59 -3.45 4.71 -9.88
C THR A 59 -4.03 4.99 -8.50
N VAL A 60 -5.33 5.25 -8.45
CA VAL A 60 -6.11 5.28 -7.21
C VAL A 60 -6.99 4.03 -7.18
N ILE A 61 -6.89 3.26 -6.11
CA ILE A 61 -7.71 2.07 -5.89
C ILE A 61 -8.82 2.36 -4.87
N PRO A 62 -9.96 1.65 -4.93
CA PRO A 62 -10.99 1.75 -3.90
C PRO A 62 -10.44 1.37 -2.53
N GLY A 63 -10.85 2.10 -1.50
CA GLY A 63 -10.55 1.74 -0.12
C GLY A 63 -11.31 0.49 0.34
N PRO A 64 -10.81 -0.20 1.39
CA PRO A 64 -11.52 -1.32 2.02
C PRO A 64 -12.80 -0.84 2.69
N GLU A 65 -13.70 -1.77 3.00
CA GLU A 65 -15.03 -1.44 3.57
C GLU A 65 -14.97 -0.65 4.89
N CYS A 66 -13.94 -0.89 5.71
CA CYS A 66 -13.76 -0.18 6.98
C CYS A 66 -13.34 1.29 6.82
N SER A 67 -12.77 1.66 5.69
CA SER A 67 -12.33 3.03 5.42
C SER A 67 -13.13 3.68 4.30
N ARG A 68 -13.43 2.92 3.23
CA ARG A 68 -14.05 3.38 1.98
C ARG A 68 -13.35 4.56 1.30
N VAL A 69 -12.23 5.02 1.86
CA VAL A 69 -11.44 6.12 1.29
C VAL A 69 -10.58 5.57 0.17
N PRO A 70 -10.68 6.10 -1.06
CA PRO A 70 -9.80 5.70 -2.15
C PRO A 70 -8.33 5.95 -1.79
N MET A 71 -7.45 5.06 -2.23
CA MET A 71 -6.04 5.07 -1.86
C MET A 71 -5.17 5.17 -3.11
N PRO A 72 -4.19 6.11 -3.15
CA PRO A 72 -3.19 6.10 -4.19
C PRO A 72 -2.24 4.92 -3.98
N VAL A 73 -1.84 4.32 -5.09
CA VAL A 73 -0.78 3.31 -5.14
C VAL A 73 0.11 3.64 -6.33
N PHE A 74 1.41 3.46 -6.16
CA PHE A 74 2.33 3.68 -7.28
C PHE A 74 3.61 2.87 -7.14
N ARG A 75 4.26 2.74 -8.26
CA ARG A 75 5.61 2.24 -8.42
C ARG A 75 6.39 3.19 -9.34
N ALA A 76 7.57 3.60 -8.92
CA ALA A 76 8.55 4.26 -9.77
C ALA A 76 9.86 3.47 -9.71
N TYR A 77 10.46 3.16 -10.85
CA TYR A 77 11.63 2.30 -10.90
C TYR A 77 12.64 2.76 -11.94
N SER A 78 13.91 2.52 -11.64
CA SER A 78 15.02 2.83 -12.54
C SER A 78 14.92 2.06 -13.86
N PRO A 79 15.53 2.55 -14.95
CA PRO A 79 15.49 1.88 -16.24
C PRO A 79 16.02 0.45 -16.23
N ASP A 80 16.97 0.14 -15.34
CA ASP A 80 17.52 -1.20 -15.13
C ASP A 80 16.67 -2.07 -14.19
N GLY A 81 15.60 -1.50 -13.59
CA GLY A 81 14.69 -2.19 -12.68
C GLY A 81 15.28 -2.53 -11.30
N LEU A 82 16.50 -2.11 -11.01
CA LEU A 82 17.18 -2.49 -9.77
C LEU A 82 16.85 -1.59 -8.59
N SER A 83 16.53 -0.32 -8.85
CA SER A 83 16.11 0.64 -7.81
C SER A 83 14.65 1.02 -8.00
N GLU A 84 13.94 1.20 -6.90
CA GLU A 84 12.51 1.38 -6.93
C GLU A 84 11.97 2.15 -5.72
N MET A 85 10.88 2.86 -5.94
CA MET A 85 10.06 3.50 -4.91
C MET A 85 8.62 3.07 -5.12
N ARG A 86 7.93 2.70 -4.03
CA ARG A 86 6.53 2.26 -4.07
C ARG A 86 5.74 2.88 -2.94
N LEU A 87 4.48 3.15 -3.21
CA LEU A 87 3.44 3.32 -2.20
C LEU A 87 2.49 2.14 -2.32
N LEU A 88 2.42 1.35 -1.25
CA LEU A 88 1.55 0.18 -1.19
C LEU A 88 0.11 0.58 -0.85
N PRO A 89 -0.87 -0.31 -1.11
CA PRO A 89 -2.22 -0.15 -0.60
C PRO A 89 -2.22 0.09 0.91
N GLY A 90 -3.04 1.03 1.37
CA GLY A 90 -3.17 1.29 2.79
C GLY A 90 -3.88 0.15 3.54
N PHE A 91 -3.50 -0.04 4.77
CA PHE A 91 -4.08 -1.01 5.68
C PHE A 91 -4.98 -0.29 6.67
N ASN A 92 -6.13 -0.87 6.96
CA ASN A 92 -7.09 -0.25 7.87
C ASN A 92 -7.59 -1.30 8.86
N TRP A 93 -7.93 -0.87 10.08
CA TRP A 93 -8.63 -1.69 11.07
C TRP A 93 -9.46 -0.82 11.99
N THR A 94 -10.51 -1.41 12.53
CA THR A 94 -11.36 -0.80 13.53
C THR A 94 -11.38 -1.68 14.76
N PHE A 95 -11.59 -1.07 15.94
CA PHE A 95 -11.60 -1.79 17.20
C PHE A 95 -12.63 -1.19 18.15
N HIS A 96 -13.18 -2.06 19.01
CA HIS A 96 -14.10 -1.70 20.09
C HIS A 96 -13.73 -2.51 21.34
N PRO A 97 -12.83 -1.99 22.19
CA PRO A 97 -12.46 -2.65 23.44
C PRO A 97 -13.70 -2.90 24.29
N GLY A 98 -13.85 -4.12 24.79
CA GLY A 98 -15.00 -4.49 25.63
C GLY A 98 -16.25 -4.98 24.90
N PHE A 99 -16.35 -4.81 23.60
CA PHE A 99 -17.48 -5.36 22.83
C PHE A 99 -17.24 -6.83 22.47
N LYS A 100 -17.82 -7.73 23.27
CA LYS A 100 -17.77 -9.17 23.01
C LYS A 100 -18.56 -9.51 21.72
N GLY A 101 -17.87 -10.00 20.70
CA GLY A 101 -18.48 -10.36 19.42
C GLY A 101 -18.18 -9.38 18.27
N PHE A 102 -17.36 -8.36 18.49
CA PHE A 102 -16.85 -7.53 17.41
C PHE A 102 -16.10 -8.43 16.40
N ARG A 103 -16.50 -8.38 15.15
CA ARG A 103 -15.82 -9.04 14.04
C ARG A 103 -15.20 -7.99 13.14
N PRO A 104 -13.94 -8.16 12.74
CA PRO A 104 -13.33 -7.28 11.76
C PRO A 104 -14.16 -7.21 10.48
N VAL A 105 -14.29 -6.02 9.93
CA VAL A 105 -14.94 -5.83 8.63
C VAL A 105 -14.04 -6.47 7.55
N SER A 106 -14.66 -7.06 6.55
CA SER A 106 -13.93 -7.69 5.45
C SER A 106 -12.97 -6.72 4.76
N GLY A 107 -11.77 -7.22 4.43
CA GLY A 107 -10.69 -6.41 3.85
C GLY A 107 -9.96 -5.51 4.84
N CYS A 108 -10.24 -5.63 6.15
CA CYS A 108 -9.58 -4.88 7.21
C CYS A 108 -8.76 -5.81 8.11
N LEU A 109 -7.70 -5.27 8.70
CA LEU A 109 -6.85 -6.06 9.57
C LEU A 109 -7.58 -6.41 10.87
N PRO A 110 -7.34 -7.61 11.45
CA PRO A 110 -8.04 -8.08 12.65
C PRO A 110 -7.42 -7.55 13.96
N TYR A 111 -6.91 -6.32 13.97
CA TYR A 111 -6.29 -5.76 15.16
C TYR A 111 -7.35 -5.21 16.13
N THR A 112 -7.08 -5.35 17.41
CA THR A 112 -8.05 -5.08 18.50
C THR A 112 -7.80 -3.75 19.22
N GLY A 113 -6.87 -2.93 18.75
CA GLY A 113 -6.52 -1.66 19.38
C GLY A 113 -5.63 -0.80 18.49
N PRO A 114 -5.25 0.38 19.00
CA PRO A 114 -4.24 1.22 18.37
C PRO A 114 -2.88 0.50 18.35
N MET A 115 -2.07 0.81 17.37
CA MET A 115 -0.76 0.20 17.18
C MET A 115 0.26 1.28 16.81
N SER A 116 1.49 1.18 17.30
CA SER A 116 2.59 2.02 16.89
C SER A 116 3.04 1.70 15.44
N ALA A 117 3.66 2.65 14.76
CA ALA A 117 4.20 2.41 13.42
C ALA A 117 5.31 1.33 13.44
N ALA A 118 6.09 1.26 14.52
CA ALA A 118 7.13 0.24 14.67
C ALA A 118 6.54 -1.17 14.86
N ASP A 119 5.50 -1.32 15.66
CA ASP A 119 4.84 -2.61 15.85
C ASP A 119 4.08 -3.04 14.60
N PHE A 120 3.45 -2.09 13.91
CA PHE A 120 2.83 -2.36 12.62
C PHE A 120 3.86 -2.90 11.61
N LEU A 121 5.04 -2.31 11.50
CA LEU A 121 6.09 -2.82 10.60
C LEU A 121 6.55 -4.22 10.95
N LYS A 122 6.65 -4.58 12.22
CA LYS A 122 6.95 -5.96 12.64
C LYS A 122 5.89 -6.94 12.13
N HIS A 123 4.62 -6.63 12.38
CA HIS A 123 3.51 -7.46 11.88
C HIS A 123 3.44 -7.49 10.35
N TYR A 124 3.71 -6.36 9.70
CA TYR A 124 3.78 -6.30 8.25
C TYR A 124 4.86 -7.24 7.70
N VAL A 125 6.06 -7.19 8.26
CA VAL A 125 7.15 -8.09 7.88
C VAL A 125 6.78 -9.54 8.12
N GLU A 126 6.21 -9.90 9.27
CA GLU A 126 5.74 -11.25 9.57
C GLU A 126 4.70 -11.73 8.54
N MET A 127 3.78 -10.85 8.15
CA MET A 127 2.73 -11.15 7.17
C MET A 127 3.30 -11.40 5.76
N VAL A 128 4.34 -10.65 5.36
CA VAL A 128 4.92 -10.74 4.02
C VAL A 128 6.15 -11.67 3.96
N ALA A 129 6.85 -11.89 5.07
CA ALA A 129 8.08 -12.70 5.12
C ALA A 129 7.85 -14.20 4.95
N GLY A 130 6.63 -14.68 5.14
CA GLY A 130 6.32 -16.12 5.25
C GLY A 130 6.86 -17.01 4.13
N ASN A 131 7.17 -16.46 2.93
CA ASN A 131 7.71 -17.21 1.80
C ASN A 131 8.86 -16.50 1.04
N ASN A 132 9.30 -15.30 1.45
CA ASN A 132 10.07 -14.42 0.55
C ASN A 132 11.54 -14.25 0.91
N GLY A 133 12.08 -14.98 1.89
CA GLY A 133 13.48 -14.83 2.29
C GLY A 133 13.83 -13.40 2.78
N LEU A 134 12.83 -12.67 3.28
CA LEU A 134 13.00 -11.31 3.78
C LEU A 134 13.72 -11.36 5.13
N HIS A 135 14.85 -10.70 5.23
CA HIS A 135 15.66 -10.62 6.45
C HIS A 135 15.60 -9.20 7.02
N VAL A 136 15.19 -9.06 8.27
CA VAL A 136 15.22 -7.77 8.98
C VAL A 136 16.64 -7.46 9.42
N VAL A 137 17.18 -6.35 8.93
CA VAL A 137 18.51 -5.85 9.32
C VAL A 137 18.42 -4.99 10.58
N GLY A 138 17.41 -4.12 10.66
CA GLY A 138 17.21 -3.27 11.83
C GLY A 138 16.39 -2.00 11.53
N PRO A 139 16.14 -1.17 12.55
CA PRO A 139 15.46 0.09 12.37
C PRO A 139 16.28 1.07 11.54
N MET A 140 15.59 1.94 10.81
CA MET A 140 16.15 3.08 10.07
C MET A 140 15.58 4.39 10.59
N ALA A 141 16.32 5.47 10.38
CA ALA A 141 15.81 6.81 10.63
C ALA A 141 14.70 7.15 9.61
N VAL A 142 13.69 7.88 10.08
CA VAL A 142 12.70 8.52 9.24
C VAL A 142 13.12 9.95 8.99
N GLY A 143 13.07 10.42 7.76
CA GLY A 143 13.46 11.79 7.41
C GLY A 143 12.69 12.85 8.20
N ALA A 144 13.36 13.94 8.56
CA ALA A 144 12.80 14.99 9.42
C ALA A 144 11.54 15.63 8.83
N ALA A 145 11.50 15.89 7.53
CA ALA A 145 10.34 16.46 6.85
C ALA A 145 9.11 15.51 6.94
N TYR A 146 9.34 14.22 6.81
CA TYR A 146 8.30 13.22 6.96
C TYR A 146 7.77 13.17 8.40
N GLN A 147 8.65 13.17 9.39
CA GLN A 147 8.26 13.21 10.81
C GLN A 147 7.44 14.46 11.15
N GLN A 148 7.85 15.61 10.62
CA GLN A 148 7.14 16.87 10.83
C GLN A 148 5.73 16.83 10.23
N ARG A 149 5.56 16.26 9.04
CA ARG A 149 4.25 16.06 8.41
C ARG A 149 3.37 15.14 9.25
N VAL A 150 3.90 14.03 9.73
CA VAL A 150 3.20 13.08 10.61
C VAL A 150 2.75 13.75 11.91
N ALA A 151 3.61 14.54 12.53
CA ALA A 151 3.26 15.31 13.72
C ALA A 151 2.12 16.33 13.45
N GLY A 152 2.14 16.97 12.29
CA GLY A 152 1.07 17.87 11.83
C GLY A 152 -0.29 17.16 11.69
N VAL A 153 -0.28 15.92 11.17
CA VAL A 153 -1.52 15.12 11.09
C VAL A 153 -2.07 14.81 12.46
N ALA A 154 -1.23 14.39 13.42
CA ALA A 154 -1.63 14.13 14.80
C ALA A 154 -2.27 15.37 15.46
N GLN A 155 -1.66 16.55 15.26
CA GLN A 155 -2.20 17.80 15.76
C GLN A 155 -3.57 18.11 15.15
N ASN A 156 -3.70 18.01 13.82
CA ASN A 156 -4.97 18.29 13.13
C ASN A 156 -6.09 17.35 13.58
N MET A 157 -5.81 16.07 13.80
CA MET A 157 -6.81 15.11 14.26
C MET A 157 -7.39 15.48 15.64
N ASN A 158 -6.58 15.99 16.54
CA ASN A 158 -7.01 16.37 17.88
C ASN A 158 -7.89 17.65 17.91
N HIS A 159 -7.96 18.39 16.78
CA HIS A 159 -8.85 19.55 16.67
C HIS A 159 -10.24 19.22 16.10
N ILE A 160 -10.48 17.97 15.65
CA ILE A 160 -11.73 17.61 14.97
C ILE A 160 -12.91 17.57 15.95
N ALA A 161 -12.72 16.94 17.14
CA ALA A 161 -13.75 16.86 18.14
C ALA A 161 -13.13 16.61 19.54
N PRO A 162 -13.71 17.14 20.61
CA PRO A 162 -13.14 17.05 21.97
C PRO A 162 -13.13 15.62 22.54
N ASN A 163 -13.98 14.75 22.02
CA ASN A 163 -14.08 13.35 22.42
C ASN A 163 -13.29 12.39 21.49
N ILE A 164 -12.56 12.91 20.51
CA ILE A 164 -11.71 12.11 19.63
C ILE A 164 -10.25 12.45 19.92
N ARG A 165 -9.47 11.44 20.22
CA ARG A 165 -8.02 11.54 20.33
C ARG A 165 -7.37 10.90 19.10
N GLY A 166 -6.56 11.69 18.40
CA GLY A 166 -5.77 11.25 17.28
C GLY A 166 -4.31 11.05 17.66
N SER A 167 -3.69 10.00 17.17
CA SER A 167 -2.25 9.81 17.18
C SER A 167 -1.77 9.49 15.77
N ALA A 168 -0.57 9.95 15.46
CA ALA A 168 0.09 9.60 14.22
C ALA A 168 1.59 9.38 14.50
N GLU A 169 2.13 8.31 13.97
CA GLU A 169 3.52 7.90 14.17
C GLU A 169 4.12 7.41 12.85
N ALA A 170 5.44 7.52 12.74
CA ALA A 170 6.19 6.94 11.64
C ALA A 170 7.37 6.13 12.16
N ALA A 171 7.65 5.03 11.48
CA ALA A 171 8.82 4.20 11.72
C ALA A 171 9.36 3.67 10.38
N ALA A 172 10.61 3.25 10.38
CA ALA A 172 11.22 2.61 9.23
C ALA A 172 12.09 1.42 9.65
N LEU A 173 12.10 0.38 8.79
CA LEU A 173 12.94 -0.80 8.92
C LEU A 173 13.77 -1.00 7.65
N ARG A 174 15.03 -1.40 7.83
CA ARG A 174 15.83 -1.97 6.75
C ARG A 174 15.61 -3.47 6.70
N VAL A 175 15.31 -3.97 5.53
CA VAL A 175 15.22 -5.39 5.25
C VAL A 175 16.07 -5.74 4.03
N GLU A 176 16.52 -6.97 3.98
CA GLU A 176 17.26 -7.53 2.84
C GLU A 176 16.52 -8.72 2.26
N THR A 177 16.57 -8.86 0.96
CA THR A 177 16.15 -10.08 0.24
C THR A 177 17.30 -10.57 -0.61
N VAL A 178 17.48 -11.88 -0.63
CA VAL A 178 18.46 -12.53 -1.50
C VAL A 178 17.73 -13.01 -2.75
N ASN A 179 18.13 -12.47 -3.91
CA ASN A 179 17.59 -12.89 -5.19
C ASN A 179 18.76 -13.43 -6.05
N GLY A 180 18.94 -14.73 -6.04
CA GLY A 180 20.07 -15.38 -6.67
C GLY A 180 21.41 -14.93 -6.09
N THR A 181 22.26 -14.27 -6.89
CA THR A 181 23.56 -13.72 -6.49
C THR A 181 23.46 -12.27 -5.95
N PHE A 182 22.31 -11.65 -6.05
CA PHE A 182 22.11 -10.25 -5.69
C PHE A 182 21.44 -10.14 -4.32
N ILE A 183 21.93 -9.22 -3.50
CA ILE A 183 21.26 -8.78 -2.29
C ILE A 183 20.57 -7.46 -2.62
N ILE A 184 19.28 -7.43 -2.38
CA ILE A 184 18.45 -6.24 -2.50
C ILE A 184 18.15 -5.73 -1.11
N GLU A 185 18.49 -4.50 -0.84
CA GLU A 185 18.10 -3.79 0.38
C GLU A 185 16.81 -3.02 0.14
N GLN A 186 15.98 -2.99 1.18
CA GLN A 186 14.75 -2.21 1.15
C GLN A 186 14.59 -1.43 2.45
N ARG A 187 14.10 -0.20 2.36
CA ARG A 187 13.54 0.53 3.48
C ARG A 187 12.03 0.36 3.43
N LEU A 188 11.45 -0.22 4.47
CA LEU A 188 10.02 -0.21 4.71
C LEU A 188 9.74 0.94 5.65
N ARG A 189 9.02 1.97 5.21
CA ARG A 189 8.62 3.10 6.04
C ARG A 189 7.13 3.09 6.22
N ALA A 190 6.66 2.96 7.47
CA ALA A 190 5.26 3.01 7.80
C ALA A 190 4.87 4.34 8.43
N TYR A 191 3.71 4.81 8.06
CA TYR A 191 2.94 5.83 8.72
C TYR A 191 1.67 5.21 9.28
N VAL A 192 1.43 5.34 10.56
CA VAL A 192 0.22 4.84 11.23
C VAL A 192 -0.49 5.99 11.89
N GLU A 193 -1.76 6.18 11.57
CA GLU A 193 -2.66 7.09 12.26
C GLU A 193 -3.79 6.33 12.94
N CYS A 194 -4.11 6.71 14.15
CA CYS A 194 -5.21 6.15 14.93
C CYS A 194 -6.12 7.24 15.46
N ARG A 195 -7.41 6.99 15.42
CA ARG A 195 -8.45 7.83 16.03
C ARG A 195 -9.21 7.01 17.05
N VAL A 196 -9.22 7.49 18.28
CA VAL A 196 -9.91 6.84 19.40
C VAL A 196 -10.98 7.79 19.89
N ALA A 197 -12.22 7.35 19.83
CA ALA A 197 -13.36 8.08 20.39
C ALA A 197 -13.68 7.54 21.78
N SER A 198 -13.81 8.44 22.78
CA SER A 198 -14.31 8.08 24.09
C SER A 198 -15.79 8.46 24.19
N SER A 199 -16.65 7.48 24.31
CA SER A 199 -18.11 7.66 24.47
C SER A 199 -18.57 7.30 25.89
N GLY A 200 -17.80 7.68 26.90
CA GLY A 200 -18.06 7.37 28.31
C GLY A 200 -16.91 6.61 28.97
N PRO A 201 -17.00 6.25 30.25
CA PRO A 201 -15.88 5.68 31.00
C PRO A 201 -15.42 4.31 30.52
N ASP A 202 -16.25 3.56 29.77
CA ASP A 202 -15.96 2.17 29.44
C ASP A 202 -15.98 1.82 27.93
N THR A 203 -16.16 2.79 27.03
CA THR A 203 -16.31 2.50 25.60
C THR A 203 -15.40 3.36 24.74
N ASN A 204 -14.15 2.95 24.62
CA ASN A 204 -13.23 3.52 23.66
C ASN A 204 -13.29 2.67 22.38
N GLY A 205 -13.97 3.17 21.34
CA GLY A 205 -13.91 2.61 20.00
C GLY A 205 -12.98 3.44 19.11
N GLY A 206 -12.47 2.86 18.05
CA GLY A 206 -11.61 3.60 17.16
C GLY A 206 -11.29 2.88 15.86
N GLY A 207 -10.50 3.57 15.07
CA GLY A 207 -9.95 3.02 13.84
C GLY A 207 -8.54 3.54 13.59
N CYS A 208 -7.76 2.74 12.92
CA CYS A 208 -6.43 3.09 12.47
C CYS A 208 -6.26 2.85 10.98
N SER A 209 -5.37 3.63 10.38
CA SER A 209 -4.87 3.45 9.04
C SER A 209 -3.36 3.36 9.06
N ALA A 210 -2.79 2.46 8.27
CA ALA A 210 -1.37 2.38 8.05
C ALA A 210 -1.06 2.48 6.55
N HIS A 211 -0.04 3.25 6.22
CA HIS A 211 0.49 3.39 4.86
C HIS A 211 1.95 2.93 4.87
N VAL A 212 2.34 2.18 3.86
CA VAL A 212 3.71 1.67 3.73
C VAL A 212 4.31 2.19 2.44
N ASP A 213 5.40 2.93 2.58
CA ASP A 213 6.30 3.29 1.49
C ASP A 213 7.47 2.28 1.47
N VAL A 214 7.90 1.91 0.29
CA VAL A 214 9.03 1.02 0.08
C VAL A 214 10.02 1.69 -0.84
N GLU A 215 11.25 1.86 -0.38
CA GLU A 215 12.40 2.16 -1.24
C GLU A 215 13.27 0.90 -1.32
N ARG A 216 13.66 0.56 -2.53
CA ARG A 216 14.41 -0.65 -2.82
C ARG A 216 15.58 -0.34 -3.73
N ALA A 217 16.74 -0.93 -3.43
CA ALA A 217 17.94 -0.79 -4.25
C ALA A 217 18.90 -1.98 -4.06
N PRO A 218 19.83 -2.20 -4.97
CA PRO A 218 20.95 -3.11 -4.75
C PRO A 218 21.72 -2.77 -3.48
N LYS A 219 22.30 -3.77 -2.83
CA LYS A 219 23.07 -3.59 -1.60
C LYS A 219 24.11 -2.47 -1.71
N GLY A 220 24.11 -1.57 -0.72
CA GLY A 220 24.96 -0.39 -0.66
C GLY A 220 24.49 0.81 -1.50
N LYS A 221 23.32 0.74 -2.14
CA LYS A 221 22.70 1.85 -2.89
C LYS A 221 21.44 2.40 -2.23
N LEU A 222 20.91 1.71 -1.24
CA LEU A 222 19.66 2.08 -0.60
C LEU A 222 19.76 3.43 0.10
N ASP A 223 20.83 3.71 0.83
CA ASP A 223 20.95 4.94 1.62
C ASP A 223 20.89 6.18 0.73
N ALA A 224 21.58 6.17 -0.43
CA ALA A 224 21.51 7.26 -1.40
C ALA A 224 20.09 7.47 -1.97
N LEU A 225 19.36 6.40 -2.21
CA LEU A 225 17.95 6.50 -2.63
C LEU A 225 17.09 7.07 -1.51
N CYS A 226 17.28 6.62 -0.27
CA CYS A 226 16.54 7.12 0.89
C CYS A 226 16.82 8.62 1.14
N GLU A 227 18.08 9.05 1.04
CA GLU A 227 18.44 10.47 1.13
C GLU A 227 17.75 11.32 0.05
N LEU A 228 17.71 10.83 -1.19
CA LEU A 228 17.00 11.50 -2.27
C LEU A 228 15.51 11.64 -1.97
N VAL A 229 14.86 10.56 -1.50
CA VAL A 229 13.44 10.56 -1.14
C VAL A 229 13.19 11.54 0.01
N ASP A 230 13.99 11.48 1.06
CA ASP A 230 13.80 12.29 2.28
C ASP A 230 14.11 13.79 2.04
N ALA A 231 15.05 14.10 1.15
CA ALA A 231 15.41 15.49 0.82
C ALA A 231 14.33 16.23 0.00
N HIS A 232 13.55 15.50 -0.78
CA HIS A 232 12.67 16.12 -1.77
C HIS A 232 11.19 16.03 -1.44
N ASP A 233 10.80 15.37 -0.34
CA ASP A 233 9.39 15.10 -0.01
C ASP A 233 8.61 14.75 -1.28
N LEU A 234 8.95 13.62 -1.89
CA LEU A 234 8.59 13.27 -3.27
C LEU A 234 7.09 13.20 -3.54
N VAL A 235 6.28 13.18 -2.47
CA VAL A 235 4.83 13.29 -2.57
C VAL A 235 4.42 14.76 -2.35
N LYS A 236 4.50 15.57 -3.40
CA LYS A 236 3.91 16.90 -3.39
C LYS A 236 2.51 16.85 -3.99
N THR A 237 1.54 17.32 -3.23
CA THR A 237 0.12 17.24 -3.56
C THR A 237 -0.53 18.61 -3.74
N PRO A 238 -0.22 19.38 -4.82
CA PRO A 238 -0.93 20.63 -5.07
C PRO A 238 -2.40 20.42 -5.50
N HIS A 239 -2.79 19.19 -5.80
CA HIS A 239 -4.17 18.83 -6.20
C HIS A 239 -4.89 17.96 -5.17
N GLU A 240 -4.23 17.57 -4.09
CA GLU A 240 -4.79 16.74 -3.03
C GLU A 240 -6.07 17.34 -2.45
N ASP A 241 -6.08 18.64 -2.19
CA ASP A 241 -7.24 19.33 -1.65
C ASP A 241 -8.46 19.20 -2.56
N ALA A 242 -8.30 19.35 -3.87
CA ALA A 242 -9.40 19.25 -4.81
C ALA A 242 -9.90 17.80 -4.95
N TRP A 243 -9.00 16.84 -4.97
CA TRP A 243 -9.35 15.43 -4.98
C TRP A 243 -9.99 15.01 -3.66
N LEU A 244 -9.40 15.35 -2.51
CA LEU A 244 -9.96 15.08 -1.19
C LEU A 244 -11.33 15.70 -1.01
N GLN A 245 -11.52 16.95 -1.42
CA GLN A 245 -12.83 17.60 -1.42
C GLN A 245 -13.84 16.82 -2.25
N ARG A 246 -13.44 16.35 -3.45
CA ARG A 246 -14.32 15.54 -4.29
C ARG A 246 -14.67 14.21 -3.65
N VAL A 247 -13.69 13.52 -3.07
CA VAL A 247 -13.89 12.28 -2.32
C VAL A 247 -14.85 12.54 -1.15
N GLN A 248 -14.59 13.57 -0.32
CA GLN A 248 -15.44 13.92 0.82
C GLN A 248 -16.86 14.28 0.39
N GLN A 249 -17.03 15.08 -0.66
CA GLN A 249 -18.35 15.41 -1.21
C GLN A 249 -19.10 14.14 -1.66
N THR A 250 -18.43 13.26 -2.38
CA THR A 250 -19.03 12.02 -2.85
C THR A 250 -19.40 11.09 -1.69
N MET A 251 -18.55 10.98 -0.68
CA MET A 251 -18.85 10.19 0.53
C MET A 251 -20.01 10.81 1.32
N ALA A 252 -20.02 12.13 1.49
CA ALA A 252 -21.10 12.84 2.16
C ALA A 252 -22.42 12.74 1.39
N GLN A 253 -22.38 12.78 0.07
CA GLN A 253 -23.55 12.57 -0.77
C GLN A 253 -24.09 11.14 -0.61
N ARG A 254 -23.25 10.13 -0.72
CA ARG A 254 -23.64 8.72 -0.50
C ARG A 254 -24.22 8.50 0.89
N ALA A 255 -23.59 9.06 1.94
CA ALA A 255 -24.13 8.97 3.28
C ALA A 255 -25.54 9.60 3.42
N ARG A 256 -25.80 10.72 2.73
CA ARG A 256 -27.14 11.35 2.69
C ARG A 256 -28.13 10.49 1.91
N GLU A 257 -27.70 9.90 0.80
CA GLU A 257 -28.53 9.00 0.00
C GLU A 257 -28.90 7.75 0.80
N ASP A 258 -27.92 7.12 1.48
CA ASP A 258 -28.13 5.99 2.38
C ASP A 258 -29.10 6.37 3.52
N GLN A 259 -28.88 7.52 4.16
CA GLN A 259 -29.76 8.03 5.23
C GLN A 259 -31.18 8.31 4.70
N ALA A 260 -31.29 8.93 3.52
CA ALA A 260 -32.60 9.18 2.88
C ALA A 260 -33.30 7.88 2.49
N GLN A 261 -32.55 6.87 2.06
CA GLN A 261 -33.07 5.54 1.77
C GLN A 261 -33.59 4.84 3.03
N LEU A 262 -32.80 4.89 4.12
CA LEU A 262 -33.22 4.37 5.43
C LEU A 262 -34.49 5.08 5.92
N THR A 263 -34.53 6.42 5.86
CA THR A 263 -35.69 7.20 6.27
C THR A 263 -36.94 6.86 5.41
N ARG A 264 -36.76 6.69 4.08
CA ARG A 264 -37.87 6.23 3.22
C ARG A 264 -38.31 4.82 3.56
N GLN A 265 -37.39 3.91 3.86
CA GLN A 265 -37.71 2.56 4.32
C GLN A 265 -38.44 2.58 5.67
N GLU A 266 -38.03 3.40 6.62
CA GLU A 266 -38.68 3.58 7.90
C GLU A 266 -40.09 4.16 7.71
N GLN A 267 -40.23 5.22 6.89
CA GLN A 267 -41.56 5.81 6.58
C GLN A 267 -42.45 4.83 5.83
N ALA A 268 -41.89 4.08 4.86
CA ALA A 268 -42.62 3.03 4.16
C ALA A 268 -43.02 1.90 5.12
N SER A 269 -42.12 1.50 6.03
CA SER A 269 -42.42 0.51 7.06
C SER A 269 -43.50 0.98 8.02
N GLN A 270 -43.46 2.25 8.45
CA GLN A 270 -44.52 2.83 9.29
C GLN A 270 -45.86 2.95 8.58
N ALA A 271 -45.86 3.34 7.29
CA ALA A 271 -47.05 3.37 6.48
C ALA A 271 -47.63 1.96 6.24
N ILE A 272 -46.73 0.98 6.02
CA ILE A 272 -47.12 -0.44 5.88
C ILE A 272 -47.67 -0.97 7.22
N LEU A 273 -46.99 -0.66 8.33
CA LEU A 273 -47.44 -1.05 9.68
C LEU A 273 -48.83 -0.44 10.00
N LYS A 274 -49.02 0.83 9.67
CA LYS A 274 -50.33 1.49 9.84
C LYS A 274 -51.42 0.86 8.99
N LYS A 275 -51.10 0.59 7.72
CA LYS A 275 -52.03 -0.10 6.82
C LYS A 275 -52.23 -1.56 7.22
N GLN A 276 -51.17 -2.25 7.68
CA GLN A 276 -51.29 -3.62 8.20
C GLN A 276 -52.05 -3.70 9.51
N PHE A 277 -51.97 -2.66 10.36
CA PHE A 277 -52.82 -2.61 11.55
C PHE A 277 -54.31 -2.51 11.21
N ASP A 278 -54.63 -1.79 10.15
CA ASP A 278 -56.00 -1.68 9.63
C ASP A 278 -56.44 -2.94 8.87
N ASP A 279 -55.55 -3.59 8.12
CA ASP A 279 -55.76 -4.81 7.34
C ASP A 279 -55.44 -6.12 8.09
N PHE A 280 -54.78 -6.03 9.25
CA PHE A 280 -54.16 -7.14 9.99
C PHE A 280 -55.18 -8.23 10.41
N MET A 281 -56.41 -7.89 10.61
CA MET A 281 -57.46 -8.83 10.98
C MET A 281 -57.99 -9.70 9.83
N ALA A 282 -57.70 -9.33 8.57
CA ALA A 282 -58.30 -10.02 7.43
C ALA A 282 -57.32 -10.82 6.52
N THR A 283 -56.01 -10.45 6.44
CA THR A 283 -55.15 -11.01 5.38
C THR A 283 -53.68 -11.28 5.84
N SER A 284 -53.35 -11.24 7.12
CA SER A 284 -52.00 -11.10 7.65
C SER A 284 -50.97 -12.19 7.27
N GLN A 285 -51.39 -13.41 7.17
CA GLN A 285 -50.41 -14.53 7.04
C GLN A 285 -49.85 -14.66 5.63
N ARG A 286 -50.67 -14.58 4.60
CA ARG A 286 -50.23 -14.73 3.19
C ARG A 286 -49.37 -13.56 2.68
N ASN A 287 -49.67 -12.33 3.12
CA ASN A 287 -48.87 -11.17 2.71
C ASN A 287 -47.52 -11.13 3.43
N HIS A 288 -47.45 -11.61 4.67
CA HIS A 288 -46.23 -11.72 5.41
C HIS A 288 -45.24 -12.72 4.80
N GLU A 289 -45.72 -13.91 4.41
CA GLU A 289 -44.89 -14.93 3.76
C GLU A 289 -44.37 -14.48 2.38
N ALA A 290 -45.21 -13.82 1.59
CA ALA A 290 -44.80 -13.28 0.29
C ALA A 290 -43.78 -12.14 0.42
N PHE A 291 -43.93 -11.26 1.43
CA PHE A 291 -43.00 -10.17 1.72
C PHE A 291 -41.63 -10.70 2.18
N MET A 292 -41.63 -11.69 3.09
CA MET A 292 -40.39 -12.32 3.56
C MET A 292 -39.64 -13.03 2.42
N ALA A 293 -40.36 -13.73 1.55
CA ALA A 293 -39.75 -14.39 0.39
C ALA A 293 -39.13 -13.39 -0.60
N GLN A 294 -39.77 -12.23 -0.80
CA GLN A 294 -39.27 -11.17 -1.68
C GLN A 294 -38.03 -10.46 -1.06
N GLN A 295 -38.07 -10.20 0.23
CA GLN A 295 -36.93 -9.65 0.99
C GLN A 295 -35.74 -10.61 0.94
N GLU A 296 -35.96 -11.90 1.17
CA GLU A 296 -34.92 -12.91 1.13
C GLU A 296 -34.30 -13.03 -0.27
N SER A 297 -35.11 -12.99 -1.31
CA SER A 297 -34.67 -12.99 -2.71
C SER A 297 -33.81 -11.75 -3.04
N SER A 298 -34.26 -10.56 -2.62
CA SER A 298 -33.54 -9.30 -2.84
C SER A 298 -32.26 -9.24 -2.05
N PHE A 299 -32.27 -9.72 -0.79
CA PHE A 299 -31.06 -9.81 0.05
C PHE A 299 -30.04 -10.78 -0.55
N ARG A 300 -30.46 -11.97 -1.00
CA ARG A 300 -29.58 -12.93 -1.67
C ARG A 300 -28.99 -12.36 -2.97
N SER A 301 -29.77 -11.65 -3.76
CA SER A 301 -29.28 -10.98 -4.98
C SER A 301 -28.27 -9.89 -4.67
N SER A 302 -28.54 -9.04 -3.66
CA SER A 302 -27.61 -7.99 -3.21
C SER A 302 -26.32 -8.57 -2.63
N MET A 303 -26.41 -9.63 -1.83
CA MET A 303 -25.27 -10.36 -1.29
C MET A 303 -24.40 -10.99 -2.39
N ASN A 304 -25.03 -11.60 -3.40
CA ASN A 304 -24.31 -12.19 -4.53
C ASN A 304 -23.59 -11.11 -5.35
N ASN A 305 -24.21 -9.97 -5.60
CA ASN A 305 -23.59 -8.85 -6.30
C ASN A 305 -22.45 -8.21 -5.48
N ALA A 306 -22.64 -8.06 -4.16
CA ALA A 306 -21.61 -7.56 -3.28
C ALA A 306 -20.39 -8.51 -3.19
N ASN A 307 -20.66 -9.83 -3.10
CA ASN A 307 -19.61 -10.84 -3.10
C ASN A 307 -18.82 -10.88 -4.42
N ALA A 308 -19.51 -10.77 -5.56
CA ALA A 308 -18.85 -10.71 -6.87
C ALA A 308 -17.98 -9.45 -7.01
N ALA A 309 -18.48 -8.29 -6.58
CA ALA A 309 -17.69 -7.05 -6.57
C ALA A 309 -16.51 -7.10 -5.59
N MET A 310 -16.69 -7.76 -4.46
CA MET A 310 -15.63 -7.94 -3.46
C MET A 310 -14.53 -8.89 -3.94
N ASN A 311 -14.93 -9.99 -4.61
CA ASN A 311 -13.96 -10.92 -5.21
C ASN A 311 -13.10 -10.23 -6.27
N ALA A 312 -13.71 -9.44 -7.16
CA ALA A 312 -12.96 -8.67 -8.16
C ALA A 312 -11.98 -7.67 -7.53
N ARG A 313 -12.39 -6.99 -6.44
CA ARG A 313 -11.51 -6.07 -5.68
C ARG A 313 -10.38 -6.79 -4.96
N THR A 314 -10.67 -7.96 -4.37
CA THR A 314 -9.66 -8.79 -3.69
C THR A 314 -8.63 -9.30 -4.69
N THR A 315 -9.06 -9.68 -5.88
CA THR A 315 -8.16 -10.12 -6.96
C THR A 315 -7.21 -8.99 -7.37
N ALA A 316 -7.75 -7.80 -7.66
CA ALA A 316 -6.92 -6.65 -8.02
C ALA A 316 -5.93 -6.24 -6.92
N ALA A 317 -6.37 -6.27 -5.65
CA ALA A 317 -5.49 -6.00 -4.51
C ALA A 317 -4.39 -7.07 -4.37
N SER A 318 -4.73 -8.35 -4.60
CA SER A 318 -3.75 -9.44 -4.56
C SER A 318 -2.71 -9.33 -5.67
N ASP A 319 -3.12 -8.94 -6.88
CA ASP A 319 -2.20 -8.72 -8.00
C ASP A 319 -1.26 -7.54 -7.72
N TRP A 320 -1.75 -6.47 -7.08
CA TRP A 320 -0.92 -5.36 -6.65
C TRP A 320 0.07 -5.74 -5.55
N VAL A 321 -0.32 -6.59 -4.62
CA VAL A 321 0.60 -7.13 -3.61
C VAL A 321 1.69 -7.97 -4.27
N ASP A 322 1.35 -8.83 -5.22
CA ASP A 322 2.32 -9.62 -5.98
C ASP A 322 3.30 -8.72 -6.74
N TYR A 323 2.77 -7.73 -7.44
CA TYR A 323 3.58 -6.74 -8.15
C TYR A 323 4.49 -5.94 -7.20
N ALA A 324 3.97 -5.52 -6.04
CA ALA A 324 4.71 -4.77 -5.05
C ALA A 324 5.83 -5.57 -4.39
N LEU A 325 5.69 -6.88 -4.29
CA LEU A 325 6.67 -7.79 -3.68
C LEU A 325 7.61 -8.45 -4.71
N ASP A 326 7.57 -8.03 -5.98
CA ASP A 326 8.29 -8.66 -7.09
C ASP A 326 7.98 -10.15 -7.25
N GLN A 327 6.72 -10.49 -7.04
CA GLN A 327 6.25 -11.86 -7.14
C GLN A 327 5.23 -12.02 -8.25
N GLN A 328 5.04 -13.25 -8.62
CA GLN A 328 3.89 -13.70 -9.40
C GLN A 328 3.33 -14.95 -8.76
N THR A 329 2.02 -15.09 -8.85
CA THR A 329 1.36 -16.33 -8.42
C THR A 329 1.29 -17.29 -9.58
N VAL A 330 1.68 -18.52 -9.33
CA VAL A 330 1.63 -19.61 -10.30
C VAL A 330 0.91 -20.81 -9.71
N VAL A 331 0.33 -21.63 -10.58
CA VAL A 331 -0.27 -22.92 -10.25
C VAL A 331 0.46 -24.02 -11.00
N GLY A 332 0.97 -24.97 -10.25
CA GLY A 332 1.68 -26.13 -10.76
C GLY A 332 1.46 -27.36 -9.93
N GLN A 333 2.38 -28.33 -10.00
CA GLN A 333 2.27 -29.61 -9.27
C GLN A 333 2.17 -29.46 -7.75
N GLY A 334 2.76 -28.40 -7.21
CA GLY A 334 2.70 -28.10 -5.77
C GLY A 334 1.48 -27.30 -5.33
N GLY A 335 0.53 -27.03 -6.24
CA GLY A 335 -0.60 -26.14 -5.99
C GLY A 335 -0.27 -24.68 -6.31
N VAL A 336 -0.90 -23.76 -5.56
CA VAL A 336 -0.66 -22.31 -5.72
C VAL A 336 0.62 -21.92 -5.00
N ALA A 337 1.51 -21.21 -5.68
CA ALA A 337 2.77 -20.73 -5.11
C ALA A 337 3.07 -19.28 -5.54
N LYS A 338 3.81 -18.57 -4.67
CA LYS A 338 4.37 -17.24 -4.95
C LYS A 338 5.83 -17.42 -5.36
N VAL A 339 6.18 -16.95 -6.54
CA VAL A 339 7.52 -17.06 -7.11
C VAL A 339 7.99 -15.70 -7.61
N SER A 340 9.28 -15.54 -7.88
CA SER A 340 9.80 -14.25 -8.39
C SER A 340 9.21 -13.90 -9.75
N ASN A 341 8.78 -12.65 -9.92
CA ASN A 341 8.30 -12.15 -11.21
C ASN A 341 9.44 -11.74 -12.18
N SER A 342 10.70 -11.88 -11.74
CA SER A 342 11.88 -11.61 -12.58
C SER A 342 12.06 -12.64 -13.69
N TYR A 343 11.32 -13.74 -13.64
CA TYR A 343 11.39 -14.82 -14.61
C TYR A 343 10.08 -14.98 -15.35
N THR A 344 10.19 -15.28 -16.66
CA THR A 344 9.02 -15.45 -17.54
C THR A 344 8.45 -16.86 -17.50
N HIS A 345 9.30 -17.85 -17.18
CA HIS A 345 8.94 -19.26 -17.12
C HIS A 345 9.22 -19.81 -15.73
N THR A 346 8.25 -20.51 -15.16
CA THR A 346 8.36 -21.22 -13.90
C THR A 346 7.93 -22.65 -14.11
N TRP A 347 8.71 -23.57 -13.59
CA TRP A 347 8.44 -25.00 -13.64
C TRP A 347 8.41 -25.53 -12.22
N SER A 348 7.52 -26.46 -11.93
CA SER A 348 7.49 -27.18 -10.66
C SER A 348 7.64 -28.67 -10.84
N SER A 349 8.26 -29.28 -9.84
CA SER A 349 8.35 -30.74 -9.70
C SER A 349 8.14 -31.11 -8.24
N THR A 350 7.23 -32.06 -7.98
CA THR A 350 6.94 -32.54 -6.63
C THR A 350 7.46 -33.95 -6.48
N VAL A 351 8.36 -34.14 -5.51
CA VAL A 351 8.90 -35.46 -5.14
C VAL A 351 8.57 -35.71 -3.66
N GLY A 352 7.71 -36.67 -3.42
CA GLY A 352 7.16 -36.90 -2.09
C GLY A 352 6.29 -35.71 -1.63
N ASN A 353 6.63 -35.11 -0.49
CA ASN A 353 5.93 -33.93 0.06
C ASN A 353 6.67 -32.61 -0.18
N GLN A 354 7.69 -32.60 -1.02
CA GLN A 354 8.47 -31.39 -1.31
C GLN A 354 8.29 -30.99 -2.77
N THR A 355 7.91 -29.72 -2.97
CA THR A 355 7.86 -29.11 -4.29
C THR A 355 9.09 -28.25 -4.48
N GLN A 356 9.74 -28.43 -5.61
CA GLN A 356 10.86 -27.61 -6.07
C GLN A 356 10.44 -26.79 -7.27
N TRP A 357 10.98 -25.57 -7.39
CA TRP A 357 10.71 -24.68 -8.51
C TRP A 357 12.00 -24.38 -9.27
N PHE A 358 11.90 -24.34 -10.57
CA PHE A 358 12.93 -23.88 -11.49
C PHE A 358 12.39 -22.69 -12.28
N GLN A 359 13.10 -21.58 -12.26
CA GLN A 359 12.69 -20.35 -12.94
C GLN A 359 13.73 -19.90 -13.95
N THR A 360 13.29 -19.42 -15.13
CA THR A 360 14.16 -19.01 -16.22
C THR A 360 13.50 -17.98 -17.13
N ASN A 361 14.33 -17.20 -17.83
CA ASN A 361 13.90 -16.32 -18.91
C ASN A 361 14.19 -16.91 -20.30
N ASP A 362 14.79 -18.09 -20.34
CA ASP A 362 15.02 -18.80 -21.61
C ASP A 362 13.76 -19.59 -21.99
N PRO A 363 13.08 -19.23 -23.08
CA PRO A 363 11.85 -19.91 -23.52
C PRO A 363 12.10 -21.36 -23.98
N ASN A 364 13.35 -21.74 -24.23
CA ASN A 364 13.73 -23.09 -24.69
C ASN A 364 14.22 -23.98 -23.52
N ALA A 365 14.31 -23.42 -22.30
CA ALA A 365 14.76 -24.20 -21.15
C ALA A 365 13.72 -25.27 -20.81
N ASN A 366 14.18 -26.51 -20.76
CA ASN A 366 13.37 -27.63 -20.30
C ASN A 366 14.12 -28.36 -19.18
N PRO A 367 13.70 -28.19 -17.93
CA PRO A 367 14.40 -28.79 -16.80
C PRO A 367 14.38 -30.32 -16.80
N ASN A 368 13.44 -30.97 -17.49
CA ASN A 368 13.34 -32.42 -17.57
C ASN A 368 14.56 -33.09 -18.20
N GLY A 369 15.36 -32.34 -18.98
CA GLY A 369 16.59 -32.86 -19.60
C GLY A 369 17.85 -32.72 -18.73
N ALA A 370 17.80 -31.87 -17.68
CA ALA A 370 18.97 -31.47 -16.92
C ALA A 370 18.84 -31.72 -15.41
N LEU A 371 17.62 -31.73 -14.89
CA LEU A 371 17.33 -31.89 -13.46
C LEU A 371 16.55 -33.19 -13.21
N SER A 372 16.80 -33.81 -12.07
CA SER A 372 16.01 -34.98 -11.64
C SER A 372 14.60 -34.54 -11.23
N GLY A 373 13.59 -35.32 -11.61
CA GLY A 373 12.19 -35.05 -11.33
C GLY A 373 11.34 -35.01 -12.60
N ASN A 374 10.05 -34.92 -12.43
CA ASN A 374 9.09 -34.70 -13.51
C ASN A 374 8.62 -33.25 -13.44
N TRP A 375 9.17 -32.40 -14.27
CA TRP A 375 8.92 -30.96 -14.25
C TRP A 375 7.80 -30.61 -15.22
N THR A 376 6.84 -29.83 -14.74
CA THR A 376 5.78 -29.23 -15.53
C THR A 376 5.86 -27.71 -15.46
N GLU A 377 5.60 -27.07 -16.56
CA GLU A 377 5.53 -25.61 -16.59
C GLU A 377 4.27 -25.16 -15.87
N ASP A 378 4.44 -24.23 -14.94
CA ASP A 378 3.37 -23.71 -14.11
C ASP A 378 2.60 -22.62 -14.85
N THR A 379 1.31 -22.54 -14.60
CA THR A 379 0.44 -21.52 -15.18
C THR A 379 0.39 -20.30 -14.26
N LYS A 380 0.62 -19.13 -14.83
CA LYS A 380 0.44 -17.85 -14.13
C LYS A 380 -1.03 -17.61 -13.89
N VAL A 381 -1.35 -17.15 -12.68
CA VAL A 381 -2.70 -16.85 -12.21
C VAL A 381 -2.72 -15.53 -11.44
N HIS A 382 -3.91 -15.01 -11.14
CA HIS A 382 -4.06 -13.86 -10.25
C HIS A 382 -3.45 -14.10 -8.86
N GLY A 383 -3.09 -13.05 -8.17
CA GLY A 383 -2.47 -13.10 -6.84
C GLY A 383 -3.27 -13.87 -5.78
N ASN A 384 -4.56 -14.05 -5.98
CA ASN A 384 -5.45 -14.89 -5.17
C ASN A 384 -5.56 -16.36 -5.67
N GLY A 385 -4.80 -16.73 -6.71
CA GLY A 385 -4.78 -18.08 -7.27
C GLY A 385 -5.87 -18.37 -8.32
N GLN A 386 -6.68 -17.38 -8.71
CA GLN A 386 -7.69 -17.55 -9.76
C GLN A 386 -7.06 -17.43 -11.16
N PRO A 387 -7.52 -18.18 -12.18
CA PRO A 387 -7.04 -18.02 -13.54
C PRO A 387 -7.37 -16.62 -14.10
N TYR A 388 -6.50 -16.14 -15.01
CA TYR A 388 -6.72 -14.88 -15.74
C TYR A 388 -7.96 -14.95 -16.65
#